data_35b75d9f1e57cf554898a1ecf85d9321
#
_entry.id   35b75d9f1e57cf554898a1ecf85d9321
#
_cell.length_a   1.000
_cell.length_b   1.000
_cell.length_c   1.000
_cell.angle_alpha   90.00
_cell.angle_beta   90.00
_cell.angle_gamma   90.00
#
_symmetry.space_group_name_H-M   'P 1'
#
loop_
_entity.id
_entity.type
_entity.pdbx_description
1 polymer ?
#
loop_
_entity_poly.entity_id
_entity_poly.type
_entity_poly.pdbx_seq_one_letter_code
_entity_poly.pdbx_strand_id
1 'polypeptide(L)'
;MHYIIMDLEWNNAYVSKTKSFMNEIIEVGAVKLDEKLENIGEFSRIIKSRIGKKIRSNIRKLTHITNDDMRSGEPFETVMQKLEEWIGDDDSVILTWGNSDIRVIIENFRFLAGRQTVPFLKNYTDVQRYFQIKKGIPVDKQLGLFNAAAEIGMDPDEFSHHRALDDSLLTAECFRSVFSEDFSKYILRCDDAFYEKLFFKPYPISNINSPLVDKSLLSYSCEDCGVKGTLLANWRYSNQYFRATYVCPQCKKKVRVAVRFKKYFDRLDTRKTVTLITEDEQPVLIQNGLE
;
A
#
# COMPACT_ATOMS: atom_id res chain seq x y z
N MET A 1 7.73 8.20 25.55
CA MET A 1 7.20 8.02 24.15
C MET A 1 5.70 7.89 24.19
N HIS A 2 4.96 8.59 23.32
CA HIS A 2 3.51 8.42 23.18
C HIS A 2 3.19 7.72 21.84
N TYR A 3 2.12 6.93 21.86
CA TYR A 3 1.64 6.23 20.66
C TYR A 3 0.32 6.88 20.23
N ILE A 4 0.29 7.42 19.02
CA ILE A 4 -0.88 8.08 18.45
C ILE A 4 -1.50 7.15 17.40
N ILE A 5 -2.53 6.43 17.78
CA ILE A 5 -3.27 5.57 16.86
C ILE A 5 -4.26 6.44 16.12
N MET A 6 -4.17 6.49 14.82
CA MET A 6 -4.98 7.37 13.97
C MET A 6 -5.64 6.59 12.84
N ASP A 7 -6.89 6.91 12.60
CA ASP A 7 -7.67 6.46 11.46
C ASP A 7 -8.32 7.65 10.76
N LEU A 8 -8.62 7.51 9.47
CA LEU A 8 -9.18 8.56 8.63
C LEU A 8 -10.36 8.02 7.84
N GLU A 9 -11.44 8.80 7.77
CA GLU A 9 -12.47 8.58 6.77
C GLU A 9 -12.32 9.56 5.61
N TRP A 10 -12.51 9.09 4.39
CA TRP A 10 -12.37 9.93 3.20
C TRP A 10 -13.45 9.70 2.15
N ASN A 11 -13.75 10.76 1.42
CA ASN A 11 -14.62 10.75 0.26
C ASN A 11 -13.79 10.84 -1.03
N ASN A 12 -14.05 9.98 -2.00
CA ASN A 12 -13.36 10.04 -3.28
C ASN A 12 -13.96 11.16 -4.15
N ALA A 13 -13.29 12.29 -4.23
CA ALA A 13 -13.73 13.51 -4.89
C ALA A 13 -13.02 13.74 -6.22
N TYR A 14 -13.74 14.28 -7.22
CA TYR A 14 -13.15 14.62 -8.51
C TYR A 14 -12.54 16.03 -8.49
N VAL A 15 -11.26 16.10 -8.80
CA VAL A 15 -10.47 17.33 -8.87
C VAL A 15 -10.43 17.81 -10.32
N SER A 16 -11.20 18.85 -10.64
CA SER A 16 -11.31 19.40 -12.00
C SER A 16 -9.97 19.91 -12.54
N LYS A 17 -9.13 20.49 -11.67
CA LYS A 17 -7.81 21.05 -12.04
C LYS A 17 -6.85 19.98 -12.57
N THR A 18 -6.82 18.81 -11.97
CA THR A 18 -5.93 17.70 -12.35
C THR A 18 -6.62 16.64 -13.20
N LYS A 19 -7.94 16.77 -13.43
CA LYS A 19 -8.79 15.78 -14.11
C LYS A 19 -8.66 14.37 -13.53
N SER A 20 -8.51 14.28 -12.21
CA SER A 20 -8.30 13.02 -11.50
C SER A 20 -9.16 12.94 -10.23
N PHE A 21 -9.25 11.76 -9.65
CA PHE A 21 -9.88 11.57 -8.35
C PHE A 21 -8.83 11.64 -7.23
N MET A 22 -9.26 12.16 -6.09
CA MET A 22 -8.50 12.25 -4.86
C MET A 22 -9.36 11.78 -3.68
N ASN A 23 -8.75 11.11 -2.72
CA ASN A 23 -9.36 10.78 -1.44
C ASN A 23 -9.26 12.00 -0.52
N GLU A 24 -10.34 12.75 -0.41
CA GLU A 24 -10.45 13.94 0.45
C GLU A 24 -10.88 13.51 1.85
N ILE A 25 -10.09 13.83 2.86
CA ILE A 25 -10.38 13.48 4.25
C ILE A 25 -11.64 14.22 4.71
N ILE A 26 -12.57 13.49 5.34
CA ILE A 26 -13.83 14.03 5.88
C ILE A 26 -13.97 13.80 7.39
N GLU A 27 -13.19 12.88 7.96
CA GLU A 27 -13.10 12.67 9.41
C GLU A 27 -11.69 12.25 9.79
N VAL A 28 -11.26 12.67 10.97
CA VAL A 28 -10.05 12.20 11.65
C VAL A 28 -10.46 11.70 13.04
N GLY A 29 -10.07 10.46 13.36
CA GLY A 29 -10.12 9.89 14.68
C GLY A 29 -8.71 9.55 15.17
N ALA A 30 -8.42 9.76 16.44
CA ALA A 30 -7.16 9.32 17.01
C ALA A 30 -7.28 9.04 18.51
N VAL A 31 -6.46 8.11 18.98
CA VAL A 31 -6.28 7.77 20.39
C VAL A 31 -4.82 7.96 20.77
N LYS A 32 -4.57 8.60 21.91
CA LYS A 32 -3.23 8.78 22.46
C LYS A 32 -3.01 7.80 23.60
N LEU A 33 -1.99 6.95 23.47
CA LEU A 33 -1.56 6.05 24.53
C LEU A 33 -0.23 6.52 25.10
N ASP A 34 -0.07 6.34 26.41
CA ASP A 34 1.21 6.54 27.09
C ASP A 34 2.16 5.33 26.90
N GLU A 35 3.32 5.36 27.58
CA GLU A 35 4.30 4.27 27.54
C GLU A 35 3.84 2.96 28.18
N LYS A 36 2.76 3.00 29.00
CA LYS A 36 2.11 1.83 29.58
C LYS A 36 0.95 1.34 28.74
N LEU A 37 0.72 1.97 27.58
CA LEU A 37 -0.40 1.77 26.68
C LEU A 37 -1.78 2.14 27.30
N GLU A 38 -1.80 2.97 28.31
CA GLU A 38 -3.05 3.52 28.85
C GLU A 38 -3.57 4.64 27.92
N ASN A 39 -4.89 4.66 27.70
CA ASN A 39 -5.53 5.72 26.91
C ASN A 39 -5.52 7.03 27.74
N ILE A 40 -4.78 8.02 27.28
CA ILE A 40 -4.64 9.34 27.91
C ILE A 40 -5.32 10.47 27.13
N GLY A 41 -5.98 10.16 26.02
CA GLY A 41 -6.75 11.14 25.28
C GLY A 41 -7.29 10.64 23.95
N GLU A 42 -8.37 11.29 23.50
CA GLU A 42 -9.05 10.99 22.25
C GLU A 42 -9.26 12.26 21.43
N PHE A 43 -9.20 12.11 20.12
CA PHE A 43 -9.42 13.19 19.15
C PHE A 43 -10.41 12.70 18.08
N SER A 44 -11.47 13.46 17.84
CA SER A 44 -12.39 13.18 16.73
C SER A 44 -12.92 14.48 16.15
N ARG A 45 -12.78 14.67 14.84
CA ARG A 45 -13.25 15.87 14.14
C ARG A 45 -13.71 15.54 12.73
N ILE A 46 -14.88 16.10 12.39
CA ILE A 46 -15.37 16.14 11.01
C ILE A 46 -14.69 17.28 10.26
N ILE A 47 -14.24 17.01 9.06
CA ILE A 47 -13.58 17.97 8.17
C ILE A 47 -14.54 18.40 7.06
N LYS A 48 -14.64 19.72 6.87
CA LYS A 48 -15.40 20.32 5.79
C LYS A 48 -14.76 20.03 4.45
N SER A 49 -15.48 19.33 3.56
CA SER A 49 -14.99 19.07 2.22
C SER A 49 -14.83 20.36 1.41
N ARG A 50 -13.72 20.50 0.70
CA ARG A 50 -13.39 21.59 -0.23
C ARG A 50 -13.52 21.19 -1.68
N ILE A 51 -13.39 19.90 -1.98
CA ILE A 51 -13.39 19.35 -3.34
C ILE A 51 -14.73 18.69 -3.65
N GLY A 52 -15.16 17.77 -2.79
CA GLY A 52 -16.38 17.01 -2.97
C GLY A 52 -17.62 17.79 -2.51
N LYS A 53 -18.56 18.10 -3.41
CA LYS A 53 -19.82 18.76 -3.06
C LYS A 53 -20.79 17.85 -2.30
N LYS A 54 -20.65 16.54 -2.45
CA LYS A 54 -21.52 15.52 -1.82
C LYS A 54 -20.69 14.28 -1.46
N ILE A 55 -21.04 13.64 -0.37
CA ILE A 55 -20.50 12.34 0.00
C ILE A 55 -21.08 11.29 -0.96
N ARG A 56 -20.24 10.38 -1.43
CA ARG A 56 -20.68 9.23 -2.25
C ARG A 56 -21.57 8.32 -1.41
N SER A 57 -22.59 7.75 -2.05
CA SER A 57 -23.60 6.93 -1.36
C SER A 57 -23.02 5.71 -0.62
N ASN A 58 -21.99 5.09 -1.19
CA ASN A 58 -21.28 3.98 -0.55
C ASN A 58 -20.52 4.44 0.71
N ILE A 59 -19.82 5.59 0.66
CA ILE A 59 -19.12 6.15 1.83
C ILE A 59 -20.11 6.53 2.91
N ARG A 60 -21.22 7.22 2.56
CA ARG A 60 -22.27 7.56 3.53
C ARG A 60 -22.88 6.34 4.19
N LYS A 61 -23.08 5.22 3.45
CA LYS A 61 -23.60 3.98 4.03
C LYS A 61 -22.60 3.33 4.99
N LEU A 62 -21.32 3.47 4.70
CA LEU A 62 -20.23 2.88 5.45
C LEU A 62 -19.96 3.67 6.74
N THR A 63 -19.71 4.99 6.60
CA THR A 63 -19.26 5.87 7.69
C THR A 63 -20.40 6.52 8.47
N HIS A 64 -21.64 6.47 7.94
CA HIS A 64 -22.81 7.21 8.43
C HIS A 64 -22.66 8.75 8.44
N ILE A 65 -21.53 9.28 7.90
CA ILE A 65 -21.32 10.72 7.77
C ILE A 65 -22.26 11.26 6.69
N THR A 66 -22.98 12.32 7.02
CA THR A 66 -23.97 12.95 6.13
C THR A 66 -23.38 14.15 5.36
N ASN A 67 -24.10 14.62 4.34
CA ASN A 67 -23.70 15.88 3.69
C ASN A 67 -23.80 17.09 4.62
N ASP A 68 -24.66 17.04 5.63
CA ASP A 68 -24.79 18.10 6.63
C ASP A 68 -23.60 18.13 7.58
N ASP A 69 -23.16 16.95 8.06
CA ASP A 69 -21.95 16.83 8.85
C ASP A 69 -20.74 17.38 8.07
N MET A 70 -20.57 16.97 6.82
CA MET A 70 -19.48 17.45 5.96
C MET A 70 -19.54 18.98 5.74
N ARG A 71 -20.74 19.59 5.65
CA ARG A 71 -20.87 21.04 5.50
C ARG A 71 -20.59 21.82 6.78
N SER A 72 -20.96 21.25 7.93
CA SER A 72 -20.76 21.85 9.25
C SER A 72 -19.39 21.57 9.85
N GLY A 73 -18.60 20.68 9.23
CA GLY A 73 -17.25 20.35 9.66
C GLY A 73 -16.31 21.57 9.63
N GLU A 74 -15.17 21.43 10.29
CA GLU A 74 -14.15 22.46 10.37
C GLU A 74 -13.24 22.42 9.10
N PRO A 75 -12.60 23.53 8.72
CA PRO A 75 -11.62 23.53 7.63
C PRO A 75 -10.45 22.55 7.91
N PHE A 76 -9.93 21.92 6.85
CA PHE A 76 -8.84 20.96 6.93
C PHE A 76 -7.64 21.50 7.74
N GLU A 77 -7.19 22.71 7.40
CA GLU A 77 -6.03 23.33 8.05
C GLU A 77 -6.25 23.54 9.56
N THR A 78 -7.48 23.92 9.93
CA THR A 78 -7.87 24.11 11.36
C THR A 78 -7.85 22.80 12.11
N VAL A 79 -8.41 21.73 11.53
CA VAL A 79 -8.42 20.41 12.16
C VAL A 79 -7.00 19.85 12.29
N MET A 80 -6.17 19.99 11.25
CA MET A 80 -4.78 19.52 11.29
C MET A 80 -3.93 20.27 12.31
N GLN A 81 -4.15 21.58 12.46
CA GLN A 81 -3.49 22.36 13.51
C GLN A 81 -3.92 21.88 14.92
N LYS A 82 -5.21 21.70 15.15
CA LYS A 82 -5.73 21.17 16.44
C LYS A 82 -5.19 19.76 16.71
N LEU A 83 -5.07 18.92 15.68
CA LEU A 83 -4.50 17.59 15.82
C LEU A 83 -3.00 17.66 16.19
N GLU A 84 -2.23 18.54 15.54
CA GLU A 84 -0.83 18.78 15.86
C GLU A 84 -0.65 19.26 17.29
N GLU A 85 -1.44 20.23 17.73
CA GLU A 85 -1.46 20.75 19.10
C GLU A 85 -1.82 19.64 20.13
N TRP A 86 -2.80 18.79 19.80
CA TRP A 86 -3.24 17.67 20.65
C TRP A 86 -2.17 16.57 20.73
N ILE A 87 -1.48 16.26 19.62
CA ILE A 87 -0.33 15.33 19.61
C ILE A 87 0.78 15.88 20.51
N GLY A 88 1.05 17.20 20.45
CA GLY A 88 2.09 17.87 21.22
C GLY A 88 3.48 17.69 20.61
N ASP A 89 4.47 18.27 21.29
CA ASP A 89 5.88 18.24 20.88
C ASP A 89 6.64 17.01 21.36
N ASP A 90 5.98 16.10 22.06
CA ASP A 90 6.56 14.91 22.64
C ASP A 90 7.13 13.96 21.57
N ASP A 91 8.03 13.09 22.02
CA ASP A 91 8.51 11.96 21.25
C ASP A 91 7.34 10.96 21.00
N SER A 92 6.65 11.14 19.87
CA SER A 92 5.46 10.40 19.51
C SER A 92 5.66 9.57 18.25
N VAL A 93 4.94 8.46 18.17
CA VAL A 93 4.88 7.58 16.99
C VAL A 93 3.45 7.55 16.48
N ILE A 94 3.24 7.88 15.21
CA ILE A 94 1.95 7.73 14.54
C ILE A 94 1.77 6.27 14.12
N LEU A 95 0.62 5.73 14.43
CA LEU A 95 0.24 4.34 14.22
C LEU A 95 -1.05 4.29 13.40
N THR A 96 -1.09 3.52 12.32
CA THR A 96 -2.32 3.32 11.52
C THR A 96 -2.50 1.84 11.18
N TRP A 97 -3.72 1.43 10.87
CA TRP A 97 -3.98 0.08 10.37
C TRP A 97 -3.67 -0.01 8.88
N GLY A 98 -2.44 -0.36 8.54
CA GLY A 98 -1.89 -0.28 7.18
C GLY A 98 -1.39 1.13 6.84
N ASN A 99 -0.99 1.33 5.59
CA ASN A 99 -0.37 2.59 5.16
C ASN A 99 -1.31 3.49 4.33
N SER A 100 -2.59 3.17 4.24
CA SER A 100 -3.55 3.93 3.45
C SER A 100 -3.75 5.34 3.99
N ASP A 101 -3.97 5.46 5.31
CA ASP A 101 -4.19 6.72 6.01
C ASP A 101 -3.03 7.67 5.87
N ILE A 102 -1.81 7.15 6.03
CA ILE A 102 -0.58 7.94 5.87
C ILE A 102 -0.44 8.48 4.44
N ARG A 103 -0.80 7.71 3.42
CA ARG A 103 -0.82 8.19 2.04
C ARG A 103 -1.86 9.28 1.85
N VAL A 104 -3.08 9.04 2.34
CA VAL A 104 -4.19 9.97 2.19
C VAL A 104 -3.90 11.29 2.90
N ILE A 105 -3.37 11.27 4.14
CA ILE A 105 -3.07 12.52 4.86
C ILE A 105 -1.96 13.33 4.17
N ILE A 106 -0.90 12.68 3.68
CA ILE A 106 0.17 13.36 2.94
C ILE A 106 -0.36 13.97 1.63
N GLU A 107 -1.21 13.25 0.88
CA GLU A 107 -1.82 13.75 -0.35
C GLU A 107 -2.72 14.97 -0.06
N ASN A 108 -3.48 14.95 1.05
CA ASN A 108 -4.30 16.08 1.46
C ASN A 108 -3.46 17.29 1.88
N PHE A 109 -2.38 17.10 2.63
CA PHE A 109 -1.43 18.19 2.95
C PHE A 109 -0.82 18.80 1.68
N ARG A 110 -0.42 17.98 0.71
CA ARG A 110 0.13 18.44 -0.57
C ARG A 110 -0.88 19.25 -1.38
N PHE A 111 -2.11 18.76 -1.46
CA PHE A 111 -3.13 19.35 -2.32
C PHE A 111 -3.83 20.55 -1.65
N LEU A 112 -4.25 20.44 -0.39
CA LEU A 112 -5.05 21.44 0.31
C LEU A 112 -4.20 22.52 0.98
N ALA A 113 -3.06 22.13 1.58
CA ALA A 113 -2.20 23.03 2.34
C ALA A 113 -0.91 23.42 1.61
N GLY A 114 -0.62 22.83 0.42
CA GLY A 114 0.62 23.11 -0.34
C GLY A 114 1.90 22.63 0.34
N ARG A 115 1.82 21.75 1.35
CA ARG A 115 2.96 21.24 2.11
C ARG A 115 3.38 19.86 1.60
N GLN A 116 4.67 19.63 1.44
CA GLN A 116 5.19 18.33 0.98
C GLN A 116 5.26 17.27 2.09
N THR A 117 5.32 17.71 3.34
CA THR A 117 5.41 16.87 4.53
C THR A 117 4.29 17.20 5.51
N VAL A 118 4.00 16.26 6.40
CA VAL A 118 3.01 16.41 7.50
C VAL A 118 3.78 16.78 8.76
N PRO A 119 3.52 17.92 9.41
CA PRO A 119 4.38 18.46 10.50
C PRO A 119 4.55 17.50 11.69
N PHE A 120 3.48 16.83 12.10
CA PHE A 120 3.49 15.91 13.24
C PHE A 120 3.94 14.48 12.89
N LEU A 121 4.12 14.16 11.62
CA LEU A 121 4.53 12.82 11.17
C LEU A 121 6.06 12.69 11.21
N LYS A 122 6.61 12.53 12.42
CA LYS A 122 8.05 12.36 12.65
C LYS A 122 8.47 10.88 12.64
N ASN A 123 7.67 10.03 13.30
CA ASN A 123 7.87 8.60 13.41
C ASN A 123 6.56 7.87 13.07
N TYR A 124 6.67 6.70 12.45
CA TYR A 124 5.51 5.94 11.96
C TYR A 124 5.69 4.45 12.12
N THR A 125 4.59 3.73 12.40
CA THR A 125 4.53 2.27 12.29
C THR A 125 3.19 1.84 11.68
N ASP A 126 3.27 0.93 10.71
CA ASP A 126 2.13 0.19 10.16
C ASP A 126 1.76 -0.94 11.15
N VAL A 127 0.68 -0.73 11.92
CA VAL A 127 0.21 -1.67 12.96
C VAL A 127 -0.30 -2.97 12.33
N GLN A 128 -0.97 -2.93 11.18
CA GLN A 128 -1.44 -4.12 10.48
C GLN A 128 -0.27 -5.07 10.20
N ARG A 129 0.82 -4.54 9.62
CA ARG A 129 2.01 -5.33 9.34
C ARG A 129 2.70 -5.84 10.60
N TYR A 130 2.81 -4.98 11.63
CA TYR A 130 3.39 -5.34 12.92
C TYR A 130 2.59 -6.47 13.57
N PHE A 131 1.26 -6.34 13.63
CA PHE A 131 0.34 -7.35 14.15
C PHE A 131 0.50 -8.70 13.43
N GLN A 132 0.48 -8.69 12.10
CA GLN A 132 0.66 -9.90 11.30
C GLN A 132 1.99 -10.60 11.60
N ILE A 133 3.11 -9.85 11.69
CA ILE A 133 4.42 -10.40 12.04
C ILE A 133 4.39 -11.05 13.42
N LYS A 134 3.83 -10.38 14.43
CA LYS A 134 3.77 -10.89 15.81
C LYS A 134 2.87 -12.11 15.97
N LYS A 135 1.79 -12.19 15.19
CA LYS A 135 0.87 -13.34 15.17
C LYS A 135 1.32 -14.46 14.21
N GLY A 136 2.42 -14.29 13.46
CA GLY A 136 2.88 -15.28 12.47
C GLY A 136 1.95 -15.38 11.24
N ILE A 137 1.15 -14.35 10.98
CA ILE A 137 0.23 -14.27 9.83
C ILE A 137 1.01 -13.76 8.60
N PRO A 138 0.87 -14.39 7.41
CA PRO A 138 1.55 -13.95 6.21
C PRO A 138 1.25 -12.49 5.85
N VAL A 139 2.30 -11.70 5.56
CA VAL A 139 2.19 -10.26 5.25
C VAL A 139 2.02 -9.95 3.76
N ASP A 140 1.88 -10.96 2.92
CA ASP A 140 1.63 -10.85 1.49
C ASP A 140 0.17 -10.51 1.17
N LYS A 141 -0.73 -10.74 2.12
CA LYS A 141 -2.14 -10.34 2.09
C LYS A 141 -2.45 -9.42 3.26
N GLN A 142 -3.22 -8.39 2.99
CA GLN A 142 -3.68 -7.48 4.04
C GLN A 142 -4.72 -8.16 4.93
N LEU A 143 -4.56 -8.04 6.24
CA LEU A 143 -5.53 -8.47 7.23
C LEU A 143 -6.45 -7.29 7.58
N GLY A 144 -7.76 -7.41 7.37
CA GLY A 144 -8.72 -6.39 7.78
C GLY A 144 -8.73 -6.22 9.31
N LEU A 145 -8.99 -5.00 9.80
CA LEU A 145 -8.99 -4.67 11.23
C LEU A 145 -9.96 -5.55 12.03
N PHE A 146 -11.17 -5.77 11.53
CA PHE A 146 -12.16 -6.63 12.16
C PHE A 146 -11.74 -8.10 12.25
N ASN A 147 -11.05 -8.61 11.23
CA ASN A 147 -10.49 -9.96 11.28
C ASN A 147 -9.37 -10.05 12.33
N ALA A 148 -8.56 -8.99 12.49
CA ALA A 148 -7.54 -8.93 13.52
C ALA A 148 -8.14 -8.83 14.92
N ALA A 149 -9.24 -8.10 15.10
CA ALA A 149 -9.98 -8.06 16.36
C ALA A 149 -10.52 -9.46 16.74
N ALA A 150 -11.08 -10.18 15.79
CA ALA A 150 -11.50 -11.57 16.01
C ALA A 150 -10.33 -12.49 16.41
N GLU A 151 -9.13 -12.31 15.88
CA GLU A 151 -7.92 -13.05 16.23
C GLU A 151 -7.46 -12.84 17.69
N ILE A 152 -7.92 -11.77 18.33
CA ILE A 152 -7.66 -11.48 19.75
C ILE A 152 -8.88 -11.72 20.64
N GLY A 153 -9.94 -12.34 20.10
CA GLY A 153 -11.15 -12.74 20.83
C GLY A 153 -12.12 -11.59 21.12
N MET A 154 -12.01 -10.47 20.40
CA MET A 154 -12.98 -9.38 20.48
C MET A 154 -14.14 -9.64 19.50
N ASP A 155 -15.36 -9.29 19.91
CA ASP A 155 -16.50 -9.29 19.02
C ASP A 155 -16.50 -8.01 18.17
N PRO A 156 -16.27 -8.11 16.86
CA PRO A 156 -16.26 -6.93 16.01
C PRO A 156 -17.60 -6.17 16.01
N ASP A 157 -18.72 -6.85 16.25
CA ASP A 157 -20.05 -6.24 16.23
C ASP A 157 -20.33 -5.33 17.44
N GLU A 158 -19.47 -5.35 18.48
CA GLU A 158 -19.53 -4.43 19.62
C GLU A 158 -19.02 -3.01 19.28
N PHE A 159 -18.35 -2.85 18.15
CA PHE A 159 -17.80 -1.57 17.71
C PHE A 159 -18.68 -0.91 16.64
N SER A 160 -18.80 0.41 16.71
CA SER A 160 -19.42 1.22 15.66
C SER A 160 -18.53 1.22 14.44
N HIS A 161 -18.88 0.41 13.43
CA HIS A 161 -18.06 0.24 12.24
C HIS A 161 -17.89 1.54 11.45
N HIS A 162 -16.68 1.78 10.97
CA HIS A 162 -16.36 2.86 10.03
C HIS A 162 -16.63 4.27 10.58
N ARG A 163 -16.19 4.51 11.82
CA ARG A 163 -15.97 5.85 12.36
C ARG A 163 -14.51 5.92 12.80
N ALA A 164 -13.83 6.96 12.37
CA ALA A 164 -12.40 7.06 12.54
C ALA A 164 -11.91 6.91 13.99
N LEU A 165 -12.67 7.40 14.97
CA LEU A 165 -12.31 7.21 16.39
C LEU A 165 -12.50 5.75 16.84
N ASP A 166 -13.60 5.10 16.46
CA ASP A 166 -13.90 3.72 16.86
C ASP A 166 -12.88 2.76 16.24
N ASP A 167 -12.51 2.96 14.97
CA ASP A 167 -11.48 2.16 14.29
C ASP A 167 -10.07 2.41 14.89
N SER A 168 -9.80 3.64 15.37
CA SER A 168 -8.58 3.95 16.15
C SER A 168 -8.56 3.23 17.49
N LEU A 169 -9.68 3.19 18.22
CA LEU A 169 -9.80 2.45 19.47
C LEU A 169 -9.60 0.94 19.28
N LEU A 170 -10.22 0.36 18.24
CA LEU A 170 -10.07 -1.04 17.91
C LEU A 170 -8.63 -1.36 17.49
N THR A 171 -7.99 -0.48 16.71
CA THR A 171 -6.57 -0.59 16.37
C THR A 171 -5.68 -0.54 17.61
N ALA A 172 -6.03 0.28 18.61
CA ALA A 172 -5.31 0.34 19.88
C ALA A 172 -5.36 -0.99 20.63
N GLU A 173 -6.51 -1.66 20.68
CA GLU A 173 -6.65 -2.98 21.30
C GLU A 173 -5.82 -4.05 20.55
N CYS A 174 -5.87 -4.05 19.22
CA CYS A 174 -5.02 -4.91 18.41
C CYS A 174 -3.53 -4.65 18.70
N PHE A 175 -3.12 -3.40 18.79
CA PHE A 175 -1.74 -3.02 19.11
C PHE A 175 -1.32 -3.49 20.49
N ARG A 176 -2.13 -3.26 21.53
CA ARG A 176 -1.87 -3.72 22.91
C ARG A 176 -1.65 -5.21 22.98
N SER A 177 -2.46 -5.99 22.24
CA SER A 177 -2.40 -7.47 22.27
C SER A 177 -1.09 -8.06 21.76
N VAL A 178 -0.33 -7.31 20.97
CA VAL A 178 0.92 -7.76 20.33
C VAL A 178 2.13 -6.93 20.71
N PHE A 179 1.95 -5.89 21.54
CA PHE A 179 3.04 -5.01 21.94
C PHE A 179 4.14 -5.80 22.67
N SER A 180 5.39 -5.49 22.36
CA SER A 180 6.56 -6.16 22.93
C SER A 180 7.76 -5.23 23.00
N GLU A 181 8.73 -5.53 23.85
CA GLU A 181 9.93 -4.71 24.09
C GLU A 181 10.73 -4.39 22.82
N ASP A 182 10.63 -5.22 21.79
CA ASP A 182 11.31 -5.00 20.50
C ASP A 182 10.54 -4.11 19.53
N PHE A 183 9.42 -3.48 19.95
CA PHE A 183 8.59 -2.63 19.11
C PHE A 183 9.37 -1.49 18.45
N SER A 184 10.38 -0.95 19.15
CA SER A 184 11.23 0.13 18.62
C SER A 184 11.88 -0.20 17.25
N LYS A 185 12.11 -1.49 16.94
CA LYS A 185 12.64 -1.96 15.66
C LYS A 185 11.69 -1.75 14.48
N TYR A 186 10.40 -1.53 14.74
CA TYR A 186 9.35 -1.35 13.75
C TYR A 186 8.99 0.11 13.52
N ILE A 187 9.60 1.02 14.28
CA ILE A 187 9.40 2.46 14.13
C ILE A 187 10.23 2.96 12.94
N LEU A 188 9.56 3.56 11.97
CA LEU A 188 10.16 4.18 10.81
C LEU A 188 10.26 5.68 11.03
N ARG A 189 11.44 6.25 10.81
CA ARG A 189 11.61 7.70 10.76
C ARG A 189 11.05 8.24 9.45
N CYS A 190 10.21 9.28 9.54
CA CYS A 190 9.55 9.89 8.39
C CYS A 190 10.43 11.01 7.79
N ASP A 191 11.58 10.62 7.26
CA ASP A 191 12.50 11.46 6.49
C ASP A 191 12.18 11.46 4.98
N ASP A 192 12.98 12.12 4.17
CA ASP A 192 12.79 12.20 2.72
C ASP A 192 12.74 10.80 2.07
N ALA A 193 13.58 9.87 2.52
CA ALA A 193 13.60 8.50 2.01
C ALA A 193 12.29 7.75 2.32
N PHE A 194 11.67 7.99 3.48
CA PHE A 194 10.35 7.46 3.81
C PHE A 194 9.28 7.97 2.84
N TYR A 195 9.24 9.29 2.58
CA TYR A 195 8.27 9.88 1.66
C TYR A 195 8.49 9.39 0.22
N GLU A 196 9.73 9.29 -0.25
CA GLU A 196 10.06 8.75 -1.56
C GLU A 196 9.63 7.28 -1.68
N LYS A 197 9.95 6.44 -0.70
CA LYS A 197 9.59 5.02 -0.66
C LYS A 197 8.08 4.82 -0.65
N LEU A 198 7.36 5.60 0.15
CA LEU A 198 5.91 5.50 0.29
C LEU A 198 5.18 5.77 -1.03
N PHE A 199 5.66 6.73 -1.84
CA PHE A 199 5.04 7.10 -3.11
C PHE A 199 5.71 6.44 -4.33
N PHE A 200 6.75 5.65 -4.13
CA PHE A 200 7.38 4.92 -5.22
C PHE A 200 6.40 3.92 -5.85
N LYS A 201 6.20 4.04 -7.15
CA LYS A 201 5.37 3.10 -7.92
C LYS A 201 6.25 2.04 -8.55
N PRO A 202 6.21 0.78 -8.11
CA PRO A 202 6.96 -0.29 -8.74
C PRO A 202 6.59 -0.45 -10.21
N TYR A 203 7.61 -0.58 -11.09
CA TYR A 203 7.40 -0.69 -12.52
C TYR A 203 8.18 -1.85 -13.12
N PRO A 204 7.63 -2.52 -14.16
CA PRO A 204 8.35 -3.55 -14.90
C PRO A 204 9.37 -2.91 -15.85
N ILE A 205 10.55 -3.55 -15.97
CA ILE A 205 11.57 -3.14 -16.93
C ILE A 205 11.16 -3.65 -18.31
N SER A 206 10.96 -2.75 -19.26
CA SER A 206 10.53 -3.07 -20.63
C SER A 206 11.65 -3.03 -21.66
N ASN A 207 12.76 -2.37 -21.35
CA ASN A 207 13.93 -2.31 -22.24
C ASN A 207 14.92 -3.41 -21.86
N ILE A 208 15.12 -4.37 -22.75
CA ILE A 208 16.05 -5.50 -22.56
C ILE A 208 17.52 -5.07 -22.40
N ASN A 209 17.88 -3.86 -22.87
CA ASN A 209 19.22 -3.29 -22.73
C ASN A 209 19.41 -2.43 -21.49
N SER A 210 18.39 -2.37 -20.61
CA SER A 210 18.52 -1.70 -19.33
C SER A 210 19.64 -2.33 -18.48
N PRO A 211 20.45 -1.54 -17.75
CA PRO A 211 21.47 -2.07 -16.83
C PRO A 211 20.86 -2.88 -15.68
N LEU A 212 19.54 -2.74 -15.44
CA LEU A 212 18.79 -3.51 -14.44
C LEU A 212 18.39 -4.92 -14.93
N VAL A 213 18.66 -5.26 -16.19
CA VAL A 213 18.36 -6.58 -16.76
C VAL A 213 19.57 -7.49 -16.62
N ASP A 214 19.44 -8.52 -15.78
CA ASP A 214 20.42 -9.59 -15.73
C ASP A 214 20.32 -10.46 -16.98
N LYS A 215 21.30 -10.29 -17.88
CA LYS A 215 21.38 -11.00 -19.16
C LYS A 215 21.56 -12.52 -18.98
N SER A 216 22.13 -12.99 -17.88
CA SER A 216 22.32 -14.41 -17.60
C SER A 216 20.99 -15.17 -17.51
N LEU A 217 19.96 -14.50 -17.04
CA LEU A 217 18.61 -15.04 -16.92
C LEU A 217 17.87 -15.15 -18.26
N LEU A 218 18.34 -14.42 -19.28
CA LEU A 218 17.83 -14.47 -20.65
C LEU A 218 18.46 -15.65 -21.44
N SER A 219 18.54 -16.81 -20.82
CA SER A 219 19.09 -18.04 -21.39
C SER A 219 18.27 -19.23 -20.90
N TYR A 220 18.44 -20.36 -21.57
CA TYR A 220 17.82 -21.63 -21.19
C TYR A 220 18.85 -22.77 -21.31
N SER A 221 18.89 -23.64 -20.31
CA SER A 221 19.54 -24.93 -20.37
C SER A 221 18.49 -26.03 -20.15
N CYS A 222 18.56 -27.09 -20.91
CA CYS A 222 17.58 -28.18 -20.84
C CYS A 222 17.72 -28.90 -19.50
N GLU A 223 16.62 -29.05 -18.77
CA GLU A 223 16.60 -29.72 -17.47
C GLU A 223 16.94 -31.23 -17.58
N ASP A 224 16.56 -31.88 -18.69
CA ASP A 224 16.84 -33.31 -18.88
C ASP A 224 18.26 -33.61 -19.40
N CYS A 225 18.79 -32.72 -20.27
CA CYS A 225 20.06 -32.98 -20.98
C CYS A 225 21.21 -32.12 -20.45
N GLY A 226 20.95 -31.09 -19.64
CA GLY A 226 21.95 -30.12 -19.18
C GLY A 226 22.48 -29.19 -20.29
N VAL A 227 22.10 -29.40 -21.57
CA VAL A 227 22.65 -28.71 -22.73
C VAL A 227 21.99 -27.34 -22.87
N LYS A 228 22.78 -26.34 -23.24
CA LYS A 228 22.30 -24.98 -23.55
C LYS A 228 21.34 -25.01 -24.75
N GLY A 229 20.15 -24.47 -24.53
CA GLY A 229 19.12 -24.37 -25.58
C GLY A 229 19.50 -23.35 -26.65
N THR A 230 19.02 -23.63 -27.87
CA THR A 230 19.16 -22.73 -29.03
C THR A 230 17.92 -21.82 -29.08
N LEU A 231 18.15 -20.51 -29.20
CA LEU A 231 17.11 -19.52 -29.36
C LEU A 231 16.46 -19.64 -30.75
N LEU A 232 15.11 -19.79 -30.80
CA LEU A 232 14.38 -19.87 -32.07
C LEU A 232 13.93 -18.51 -32.61
N ALA A 233 13.67 -17.55 -31.69
CA ALA A 233 13.27 -16.21 -32.05
C ALA A 233 13.80 -15.21 -31.03
N ASN A 234 14.02 -13.95 -31.44
CA ASN A 234 14.49 -12.89 -30.57
C ASN A 234 13.51 -12.65 -29.41
N TRP A 235 14.04 -12.19 -28.28
CA TRP A 235 13.27 -11.79 -27.12
C TRP A 235 12.26 -10.70 -27.45
N ARG A 236 11.01 -10.88 -27.05
CA ARG A 236 9.93 -9.89 -27.17
C ARG A 236 9.39 -9.54 -25.81
N TYR A 237 9.09 -8.26 -25.59
CA TYR A 237 8.44 -7.81 -24.39
C TYR A 237 6.92 -7.78 -24.56
N SER A 238 6.21 -8.50 -23.70
CA SER A 238 4.73 -8.50 -23.67
C SER A 238 4.22 -8.86 -22.25
N ASN A 239 3.13 -8.22 -21.81
CA ASN A 239 2.52 -8.46 -20.51
C ASN A 239 3.53 -8.48 -19.35
N GLN A 240 4.40 -7.47 -19.31
CA GLN A 240 5.46 -7.26 -18.30
C GLN A 240 6.58 -8.31 -18.31
N TYR A 241 6.65 -9.21 -19.27
CA TYR A 241 7.70 -10.23 -19.41
C TYR A 241 8.47 -10.10 -20.72
N PHE A 242 9.77 -10.36 -20.67
CA PHE A 242 10.54 -10.73 -21.84
C PHE A 242 10.26 -12.20 -22.14
N ARG A 243 9.91 -12.52 -23.37
CA ARG A 243 9.54 -13.87 -23.79
C ARG A 243 10.38 -14.29 -24.99
N ALA A 244 10.83 -15.55 -24.97
CA ALA A 244 11.53 -16.17 -26.09
C ALA A 244 11.19 -17.67 -26.13
N THR A 245 11.41 -18.26 -27.30
CA THR A 245 11.25 -19.70 -27.52
C THR A 245 12.62 -20.32 -27.75
N TYR A 246 12.88 -21.40 -27.05
CA TYR A 246 14.11 -22.19 -27.17
C TYR A 246 13.80 -23.61 -27.60
N VAL A 247 14.80 -24.24 -28.25
CA VAL A 247 14.79 -25.69 -28.54
C VAL A 247 16.05 -26.31 -27.94
N CYS A 248 15.90 -27.46 -27.32
CA CYS A 248 17.05 -28.26 -26.91
C CYS A 248 17.68 -28.90 -28.16
N PRO A 249 18.98 -28.70 -28.46
CA PRO A 249 19.60 -29.31 -29.64
C PRO A 249 19.70 -30.84 -29.53
N GLN A 250 19.69 -31.40 -28.34
CA GLN A 250 19.79 -32.84 -28.07
C GLN A 250 18.43 -33.53 -28.11
N CYS A 251 17.53 -33.24 -27.20
CA CYS A 251 16.22 -33.91 -27.06
C CYS A 251 15.10 -33.26 -27.88
N LYS A 252 15.36 -32.17 -28.60
CA LYS A 252 14.42 -31.43 -29.45
C LYS A 252 13.22 -30.81 -28.72
N LYS A 253 13.14 -30.89 -27.41
CA LYS A 253 12.09 -30.24 -26.64
C LYS A 253 12.09 -28.73 -26.90
N LYS A 254 10.90 -28.19 -27.20
CA LYS A 254 10.67 -26.75 -27.36
C LYS A 254 10.10 -26.18 -26.09
N VAL A 255 10.61 -25.04 -25.65
CA VAL A 255 10.14 -24.36 -24.43
C VAL A 255 9.93 -22.90 -24.68
N ARG A 256 8.96 -22.32 -23.97
CA ARG A 256 8.78 -20.87 -23.85
C ARG A 256 9.41 -20.41 -22.54
N VAL A 257 10.38 -19.50 -22.63
CA VAL A 257 10.99 -18.86 -21.48
C VAL A 257 10.41 -17.46 -21.33
N ALA A 258 9.96 -17.12 -20.12
CA ALA A 258 9.49 -15.80 -19.80
C ALA A 258 10.21 -15.27 -18.55
N VAL A 259 10.78 -14.06 -18.65
CA VAL A 259 11.52 -13.41 -17.55
C VAL A 259 10.95 -12.03 -17.32
N ARG A 260 10.62 -11.73 -16.06
CA ARG A 260 10.16 -10.41 -15.63
C ARG A 260 11.18 -9.83 -14.67
N PHE A 261 11.52 -8.55 -14.88
CA PHE A 261 12.26 -7.72 -13.95
C PHE A 261 11.36 -6.59 -13.51
N LYS A 262 11.10 -6.48 -12.21
CA LYS A 262 10.25 -5.43 -11.64
C LYS A 262 11.04 -4.62 -10.61
N LYS A 263 11.22 -3.32 -10.88
CA LYS A 263 11.92 -2.41 -9.98
C LYS A 263 10.98 -1.95 -8.87
N TYR A 264 11.39 -2.17 -7.64
CA TYR A 264 10.86 -1.57 -6.42
C TYR A 264 11.82 -0.48 -5.93
N PHE A 265 11.45 0.28 -4.94
CA PHE A 265 12.29 1.37 -4.40
C PHE A 265 13.69 0.86 -4.01
N ASP A 266 13.74 -0.19 -3.21
CA ASP A 266 14.94 -0.74 -2.57
C ASP A 266 15.44 -2.05 -3.18
N ARG A 267 14.72 -2.66 -4.15
CA ARG A 267 15.09 -3.94 -4.74
C ARG A 267 14.63 -4.11 -6.18
N LEU A 268 15.23 -5.08 -6.84
CA LEU A 268 14.78 -5.60 -8.12
C LEU A 268 14.21 -7.01 -7.90
N ASP A 269 12.93 -7.20 -8.22
CA ASP A 269 12.30 -8.51 -8.22
C ASP A 269 12.46 -9.15 -9.60
N THR A 270 12.88 -10.42 -9.63
CA THR A 270 13.07 -11.16 -10.85
C THR A 270 12.31 -12.47 -10.81
N ARG A 271 11.53 -12.75 -11.84
CA ARG A 271 10.81 -14.00 -12.00
C ARG A 271 11.09 -14.60 -13.36
N LYS A 272 11.56 -15.84 -13.37
CA LYS A 272 11.76 -16.65 -14.59
C LYS A 272 10.81 -17.83 -14.58
N THR A 273 10.16 -18.11 -15.70
CA THR A 273 9.32 -19.28 -15.92
C THR A 273 9.71 -19.95 -17.23
N VAL A 274 9.69 -21.27 -17.22
CA VAL A 274 9.94 -22.11 -18.40
C VAL A 274 8.71 -22.99 -18.57
N THR A 275 8.14 -22.99 -19.78
CA THR A 275 6.93 -23.78 -20.09
C THR A 275 7.20 -24.63 -21.32
N LEU A 276 6.94 -25.93 -21.25
CA LEU A 276 7.02 -26.84 -22.40
C LEU A 276 5.96 -26.44 -23.42
N ILE A 277 6.33 -26.42 -24.70
CA ILE A 277 5.39 -26.24 -25.82
C ILE A 277 5.01 -27.63 -26.31
N THR A 278 3.73 -28.01 -26.15
CA THR A 278 3.16 -29.23 -26.72
C THR A 278 2.71 -28.98 -28.16
N GLU A 279 2.63 -30.03 -28.98
CA GLU A 279 2.34 -29.92 -30.42
C GLU A 279 0.96 -29.36 -30.76
N ASP A 280 0.04 -29.34 -29.79
CA ASP A 280 -1.31 -28.80 -29.95
C ASP A 280 -1.41 -27.27 -29.88
N GLU A 281 -0.36 -26.55 -29.40
CA GLU A 281 -0.30 -25.09 -29.43
C GLU A 281 0.39 -24.59 -30.70
N GLN A 282 -0.32 -24.50 -31.81
CA GLN A 282 0.17 -23.76 -32.98
C GLN A 282 0.31 -22.27 -32.62
N PRO A 283 1.44 -21.61 -32.88
CA PRO A 283 1.57 -20.17 -32.72
C PRO A 283 0.61 -19.49 -33.69
N VAL A 284 -0.33 -18.72 -33.16
CA VAL A 284 -1.13 -17.81 -33.97
C VAL A 284 -0.17 -16.79 -34.58
N LEU A 285 0.15 -16.96 -35.84
CA LEU A 285 0.83 -15.98 -36.68
C LEU A 285 -0.13 -14.80 -36.86
N ILE A 286 0.03 -13.73 -36.10
CA ILE A 286 -0.59 -12.46 -36.45
C ILE A 286 0.14 -11.97 -37.69
N GLN A 287 -0.47 -12.18 -38.85
CA GLN A 287 -0.08 -11.51 -40.09
C GLN A 287 -0.35 -10.02 -39.90
N ASN A 288 0.71 -9.22 -39.81
CA ASN A 288 0.60 -7.77 -39.98
C ASN A 288 0.25 -7.53 -41.44
N GLY A 289 -1.03 -7.27 -41.71
CA GLY A 289 -1.44 -6.68 -42.98
C GLY A 289 -0.89 -5.26 -43.06
N LEU A 290 0.00 -5.05 -44.00
CA LEU A 290 0.30 -3.73 -44.56
C LEU A 290 -0.83 -3.41 -45.54
N GLU A 291 -1.62 -2.35 -45.23
CA GLU A 291 -2.19 -1.39 -46.18
C GLU A 291 -2.25 -0.02 -45.49
#